data_8c338ce7eb3a822135fb94c17059eb27
#
_entry.id   8c338ce7eb3a822135fb94c17059eb27
#
_cell.length_a   1.000
_cell.length_b   1.000
_cell.length_c   1.000
_cell.angle_alpha   90.00
_cell.angle_beta   90.00
_cell.angle_gamma   90.00
#
_symmetry.space_group_name_H-M   'P 1'
#
loop_
_entity.id
_entity.type
_entity.pdbx_description
1 polymer ?
#
loop_
_entity_poly.entity_id
_entity_poly.type
_entity_poly.pdbx_seq_one_letter_code
_entity_poly.pdbx_strand_id
1 'polypeptide(L)'
;MRNSAVFNRYSIISGALFFITLLTAHSVSSAENVNRYRSHYKAALLADAESGRILHHDRMHQKIYPASLVKMMVALIALEELESGRISLQDSVKVSRWASKIGGHQVYLKQGEIFKFRELMEATVIASANDASVAVAEHVLGSDKVFIKRMNERALELGMNKTRFYSVHGLPPGRGQQLDVSSAYDLYLLALELIKHPQFLRWSSTRLESFRNGTFQLLNTNHRLIKSYRGMEGMKTGYHRRAGFNLVSSAKRDGQRYISIIIGAKNSRMRSKTTRHLLDYGFNNYQKFELNKIDADVSYSAGVKGGELENVPLRATEAVNLLLSAEEHRRLEIWPQIPVQTGAPVKAEQKLGTLEFWLDGKLLKEVALQTEFAVLEQSVLSELTSMLTNLSGTN
;
A
#
# COMPACT_ATOMS: atom_id res chain seq x y z
N MET A 1 7.46 -5.04 -42.67
CA MET A 1 8.75 -4.30 -42.68
C MET A 1 8.68 -3.37 -41.48
N ARG A 2 9.39 -3.70 -40.39
CA ARG A 2 9.45 -2.88 -39.17
C ARG A 2 10.54 -1.85 -39.35
N ASN A 3 10.17 -0.55 -39.38
CA ASN A 3 11.14 0.55 -39.29
C ASN A 3 11.76 0.51 -37.89
N SER A 4 13.00 0.09 -37.81
CA SER A 4 13.84 0.19 -36.62
C SER A 4 14.32 1.64 -36.52
N ALA A 5 13.66 2.44 -35.65
CA ALA A 5 14.24 3.69 -35.20
C ALA A 5 15.56 3.38 -34.46
N VAL A 6 16.64 4.01 -34.92
CA VAL A 6 17.96 3.87 -34.30
C VAL A 6 17.93 4.66 -32.98
N PHE A 7 17.86 3.95 -31.86
CA PHE A 7 17.99 4.52 -30.53
C PHE A 7 19.47 4.50 -30.12
N ASN A 8 19.98 5.65 -29.72
CA ASN A 8 21.37 5.76 -29.30
C ASN A 8 21.47 5.39 -27.82
N ARG A 9 22.17 4.28 -27.49
CA ARG A 9 22.44 3.83 -26.13
C ARG A 9 23.63 4.60 -25.57
N TYR A 10 23.36 5.67 -24.83
CA TYR A 10 24.42 6.32 -24.04
C TYR A 10 24.48 5.66 -22.66
N SER A 11 25.54 4.91 -22.42
CA SER A 11 25.93 4.48 -21.08
C SER A 11 26.50 5.70 -20.36
N ILE A 12 25.78 6.24 -19.39
CA ILE A 12 26.31 7.27 -18.50
C ILE A 12 27.23 6.59 -17.49
N ILE A 13 28.46 6.29 -17.93
CA ILE A 13 29.57 6.00 -17.04
C ILE A 13 30.39 7.30 -16.96
N SER A 14 30.25 8.01 -15.86
CA SER A 14 31.11 9.08 -15.32
C SER A 14 30.32 10.35 -14.96
N GLY A 15 30.08 10.52 -13.67
CA GLY A 15 29.60 11.80 -13.14
C GLY A 15 29.07 11.77 -11.71
N ALA A 16 28.97 10.60 -11.08
CA ALA A 16 28.49 10.51 -9.69
C ALA A 16 29.64 10.44 -8.67
N LEU A 17 30.63 11.30 -8.83
CA LEU A 17 31.66 11.54 -7.81
C LEU A 17 31.60 13.03 -7.48
N PHE A 18 30.75 13.43 -6.54
CA PHE A 18 30.92 14.56 -5.62
C PHE A 18 29.59 14.93 -4.96
N PHE A 19 29.15 14.11 -4.00
CA PHE A 19 28.43 14.58 -2.83
C PHE A 19 28.54 13.52 -1.74
N ILE A 20 29.80 13.27 -1.28
CA ILE A 20 30.03 12.65 0.01
C ILE A 20 30.16 13.80 0.99
N THR A 21 29.04 14.34 1.46
CA THR A 21 29.01 15.10 2.69
C THR A 21 28.45 14.22 3.79
N LEU A 22 29.36 13.85 4.70
CA LEU A 22 29.12 13.39 6.08
C LEU A 22 27.84 12.58 6.32
N LEU A 23 27.76 11.39 5.79
CA LEU A 23 27.06 10.30 6.48
C LEU A 23 28.08 9.77 7.50
N THR A 24 27.93 10.20 8.76
CA THR A 24 28.51 9.51 9.90
C THR A 24 28.35 8.03 9.69
N ALA A 25 29.48 7.31 9.77
CA ALA A 25 29.52 5.86 9.70
C ALA A 25 28.61 5.26 10.79
N HIS A 26 27.32 5.15 10.47
CA HIS A 26 26.49 4.16 11.10
C HIS A 26 27.04 2.84 10.58
N SER A 27 27.77 2.14 11.45
CA SER A 27 28.18 0.78 11.27
C SER A 27 27.09 0.05 10.49
N VAL A 28 27.46 -0.53 9.33
CA VAL A 28 26.63 -1.47 8.59
C VAL A 28 26.29 -2.59 9.57
N SER A 29 25.21 -2.41 10.30
CA SER A 29 24.60 -3.46 11.09
C SER A 29 24.32 -4.56 10.10
N SER A 30 24.93 -5.72 10.28
CA SER A 30 24.68 -6.94 9.53
C SER A 30 23.20 -7.01 9.17
N ALA A 31 22.87 -7.09 7.87
CA ALA A 31 21.48 -7.10 7.37
C ALA A 31 20.65 -8.00 8.28
N GLU A 32 19.75 -7.40 9.02
CA GLU A 32 19.02 -8.11 10.07
C GLU A 32 18.28 -9.25 9.40
N ASN A 33 18.63 -10.50 9.78
CA ASN A 33 18.12 -11.67 9.09
C ASN A 33 16.58 -11.69 9.20
N VAL A 34 15.90 -11.23 8.16
CA VAL A 34 14.44 -11.15 8.10
C VAL A 34 13.75 -12.48 8.47
N ASN A 35 14.45 -13.61 8.29
CA ASN A 35 13.98 -14.95 8.59
C ASN A 35 14.19 -15.38 10.07
N ARG A 36 14.73 -14.51 10.93
CA ARG A 36 15.06 -14.83 12.34
C ARG A 36 13.95 -15.56 13.10
N TYR A 37 12.68 -15.26 12.80
CA TYR A 37 11.52 -15.82 13.52
C TYR A 37 10.70 -16.82 12.68
N ARG A 38 11.24 -17.31 11.55
CA ARG A 38 10.54 -18.17 10.61
C ARG A 38 9.90 -19.43 11.22
N SER A 39 10.54 -20.02 12.24
CA SER A 39 10.03 -21.21 12.95
C SER A 39 8.88 -20.93 13.92
N HIS A 40 8.47 -19.67 14.09
CA HIS A 40 7.51 -19.26 15.12
C HIS A 40 6.13 -18.84 14.57
N TYR A 41 5.93 -18.94 13.25
CA TYR A 41 4.66 -18.62 12.59
C TYR A 41 4.38 -19.59 11.42
N LYS A 42 3.17 -19.58 10.90
CA LYS A 42 2.78 -20.39 9.73
C LYS A 42 2.98 -19.68 8.42
N ALA A 43 2.65 -18.39 8.33
CA ALA A 43 2.84 -17.56 7.16
C ALA A 43 3.15 -16.12 7.58
N ALA A 44 3.89 -15.40 6.74
CA ALA A 44 4.22 -13.99 6.94
C ALA A 44 4.25 -13.23 5.61
N LEU A 45 4.00 -11.92 5.68
CA LEU A 45 4.15 -10.99 4.57
C LEU A 45 4.51 -9.61 5.11
N LEU A 46 5.40 -8.92 4.43
CA LEU A 46 5.69 -7.50 4.59
C LEU A 46 5.59 -6.82 3.24
N ALA A 47 4.84 -5.74 3.14
CA ALA A 47 4.70 -4.98 1.91
C ALA A 47 4.68 -3.47 2.18
N ASP A 48 5.13 -2.70 1.21
CA ASP A 48 4.88 -1.27 1.14
C ASP A 48 3.43 -1.02 0.72
N ALA A 49 2.75 -0.17 1.46
CA ALA A 49 1.33 0.09 1.25
C ALA A 49 1.03 1.04 0.09
N GLU A 50 2.03 1.81 -0.34
CA GLU A 50 1.86 2.81 -1.41
C GLU A 50 2.14 2.22 -2.79
N SER A 51 3.29 1.57 -2.96
CA SER A 51 3.66 0.93 -4.24
C SER A 51 3.05 -0.47 -4.41
N GLY A 52 2.53 -1.07 -3.35
CA GLY A 52 2.10 -2.47 -3.36
C GLY A 52 3.24 -3.48 -3.38
N ARG A 53 4.50 -3.02 -3.30
CA ARG A 53 5.67 -3.88 -3.38
C ARG A 53 5.78 -4.80 -2.16
N ILE A 54 5.85 -6.12 -2.41
CA ILE A 54 6.12 -7.10 -1.37
C ILE A 54 7.62 -7.14 -1.10
N LEU A 55 8.03 -6.80 0.14
CA LEU A 55 9.43 -6.72 0.57
C LEU A 55 9.92 -8.03 1.18
N HIS A 56 9.01 -8.79 1.78
CA HIS A 56 9.30 -10.12 2.33
C HIS A 56 8.03 -10.95 2.38
N HIS A 57 8.14 -12.24 2.08
CA HIS A 57 7.07 -13.19 2.27
C HIS A 57 7.59 -14.59 2.64
N ASP A 58 6.77 -15.32 3.39
CA ASP A 58 6.95 -16.74 3.66
C ASP A 58 5.59 -17.42 3.63
N ARG A 59 5.42 -18.39 2.73
CA ARG A 59 4.18 -19.17 2.58
C ARG A 59 2.92 -18.30 2.44
N MET A 60 3.01 -17.14 1.78
CA MET A 60 1.94 -16.13 1.73
C MET A 60 0.63 -16.64 1.11
N HIS A 61 0.67 -17.65 0.24
CA HIS A 61 -0.49 -18.26 -0.40
C HIS A 61 -1.00 -19.53 0.31
N GLN A 62 -0.38 -19.91 1.45
CA GLN A 62 -0.82 -21.06 2.23
C GLN A 62 -2.22 -20.82 2.79
N LYS A 63 -3.08 -21.85 2.71
CA LYS A 63 -4.40 -21.84 3.37
C LYS A 63 -4.24 -21.70 4.88
N ILE A 64 -4.91 -20.70 5.45
CA ILE A 64 -4.90 -20.40 6.88
C ILE A 64 -6.32 -20.18 7.41
N TYR A 65 -6.44 -20.14 8.73
CA TYR A 65 -7.68 -19.76 9.42
C TYR A 65 -7.53 -18.33 9.96
N PRO A 66 -8.34 -17.37 9.48
CA PRO A 66 -8.19 -15.96 9.85
C PRO A 66 -8.61 -15.66 11.30
N ALA A 67 -9.52 -16.45 11.88
CA ALA A 67 -10.18 -16.11 13.15
C ALA A 67 -10.79 -14.69 13.06
N SER A 68 -10.70 -13.87 14.13
CA SER A 68 -11.29 -12.52 14.14
C SER A 68 -10.73 -11.54 13.11
N LEU A 69 -9.78 -11.96 12.23
CA LEU A 69 -9.41 -11.15 11.07
C LEU A 69 -10.55 -11.01 10.06
N VAL A 70 -11.56 -11.90 10.09
CA VAL A 70 -12.79 -11.77 9.27
C VAL A 70 -13.49 -10.42 9.49
N LYS A 71 -13.36 -9.83 10.70
CA LYS A 71 -13.95 -8.53 11.04
C LYS A 71 -13.33 -7.36 10.23
N MET A 72 -12.20 -7.57 9.58
CA MET A 72 -11.68 -6.61 8.63
C MET A 72 -12.60 -6.47 7.41
N MET A 73 -13.11 -7.59 6.87
CA MET A 73 -14.09 -7.56 5.80
C MET A 73 -15.44 -7.01 6.27
N VAL A 74 -15.85 -7.30 7.50
CA VAL A 74 -17.05 -6.69 8.11
C VAL A 74 -16.90 -5.16 8.17
N ALA A 75 -15.75 -4.68 8.62
CA ALA A 75 -15.48 -3.24 8.69
C ALA A 75 -15.44 -2.59 7.30
N LEU A 76 -14.82 -3.25 6.31
CA LEU A 76 -14.76 -2.74 4.94
C LEU A 76 -16.16 -2.53 4.36
N ILE A 77 -17.01 -3.55 4.37
CA ILE A 77 -18.37 -3.45 3.82
C ILE A 77 -19.18 -2.38 4.55
N ALA A 78 -19.07 -2.32 5.89
CA ALA A 78 -19.78 -1.32 6.68
C ALA A 78 -19.30 0.12 6.33
N LEU A 79 -18.02 0.32 6.06
CA LEU A 79 -17.47 1.62 5.63
C LEU A 79 -17.92 1.99 4.21
N GLU A 80 -17.94 1.05 3.29
CA GLU A 80 -18.46 1.25 1.93
C GLU A 80 -19.94 1.65 1.95
N GLU A 81 -20.75 1.03 2.83
CA GLU A 81 -22.17 1.40 3.01
C GLU A 81 -22.34 2.78 3.64
N LEU A 82 -21.46 3.17 4.57
CA LEU A 82 -21.41 4.53 5.14
C LEU A 82 -21.05 5.58 4.08
N GLU A 83 -20.05 5.31 3.25
CA GLU A 83 -19.59 6.23 2.20
C GLU A 83 -20.64 6.40 1.09
N SER A 84 -21.43 5.35 0.83
CA SER A 84 -22.56 5.41 -0.11
C SER A 84 -23.79 6.15 0.45
N GLY A 85 -23.78 6.52 1.73
CA GLY A 85 -24.89 7.18 2.41
C GLY A 85 -26.10 6.30 2.72
N ARG A 86 -26.01 4.96 2.53
CA ARG A 86 -27.11 4.03 2.87
C ARG A 86 -27.30 3.83 4.35
N ILE A 87 -26.28 4.04 5.14
CA ILE A 87 -26.29 4.00 6.61
C ILE A 87 -25.52 5.20 7.19
N SER A 88 -25.73 5.47 8.47
CA SER A 88 -25.07 6.56 9.20
C SER A 88 -24.43 6.07 10.49
N LEU A 89 -23.32 6.68 10.88
CA LEU A 89 -22.71 6.44 12.20
C LEU A 89 -23.66 6.77 13.36
N GLN A 90 -24.70 7.59 13.12
CA GLN A 90 -25.70 8.01 14.10
C GLN A 90 -26.93 7.10 14.15
N ASP A 91 -27.02 6.10 13.26
CA ASP A 91 -28.15 5.17 13.25
C ASP A 91 -28.30 4.48 14.60
N SER A 92 -29.55 4.30 14.99
CA SER A 92 -29.89 3.57 16.22
C SER A 92 -30.07 2.08 15.89
N VAL A 93 -29.17 1.26 16.40
CA VAL A 93 -29.14 -0.19 16.15
C VAL A 93 -29.68 -0.93 17.35
N LYS A 94 -30.80 -1.65 17.16
CA LYS A 94 -31.38 -2.51 18.19
C LYS A 94 -30.73 -3.88 18.16
N VAL A 95 -30.18 -4.31 19.28
CA VAL A 95 -29.49 -5.60 19.44
C VAL A 95 -30.48 -6.76 19.32
N SER A 96 -30.23 -7.67 18.41
CA SER A 96 -31.04 -8.88 18.22
C SER A 96 -30.77 -9.92 19.30
N ARG A 97 -31.69 -10.92 19.39
CA ARG A 97 -31.47 -12.09 20.21
C ARG A 97 -30.23 -12.89 19.76
N TRP A 98 -29.96 -12.95 18.47
CA TRP A 98 -28.79 -13.65 17.92
C TRP A 98 -27.49 -12.96 18.33
N ALA A 99 -27.37 -11.67 18.08
CA ALA A 99 -26.19 -10.89 18.48
C ALA A 99 -25.90 -11.01 19.97
N SER A 100 -26.93 -10.94 20.84
CA SER A 100 -26.76 -11.04 22.30
C SER A 100 -26.34 -12.44 22.82
N LYS A 101 -26.46 -13.49 22.00
CA LYS A 101 -26.14 -14.88 22.39
C LYS A 101 -24.83 -15.40 21.81
N ILE A 102 -24.19 -14.63 20.89
CA ILE A 102 -22.93 -15.05 20.29
C ILE A 102 -21.82 -15.11 21.34
N GLY A 103 -21.04 -16.18 21.34
CA GLY A 103 -20.01 -16.42 22.35
C GLY A 103 -18.66 -15.77 22.01
N GLY A 104 -17.63 -16.10 22.79
CA GLY A 104 -16.26 -15.65 22.61
C GLY A 104 -16.01 -14.25 23.15
N HIS A 105 -15.24 -13.42 22.44
CA HIS A 105 -14.96 -12.04 22.88
C HIS A 105 -16.16 -11.14 22.61
N GLN A 106 -16.64 -10.46 23.65
CA GLN A 106 -17.92 -9.73 23.66
C GLN A 106 -17.77 -8.40 24.41
N VAL A 107 -18.69 -7.48 24.13
CA VAL A 107 -18.99 -6.29 24.97
C VAL A 107 -20.31 -6.46 25.73
N TYR A 108 -20.81 -7.70 25.74
CA TYR A 108 -21.98 -8.14 26.50
C TYR A 108 -23.27 -7.40 26.14
N LEU A 109 -23.54 -7.30 24.83
CA LEU A 109 -24.78 -6.71 24.33
C LEU A 109 -25.99 -7.54 24.79
N LYS A 110 -27.04 -6.88 25.32
CA LYS A 110 -28.29 -7.54 25.72
C LYS A 110 -29.33 -7.35 24.60
N GLN A 111 -30.19 -8.37 24.42
CA GLN A 111 -31.30 -8.27 23.49
C GLN A 111 -32.18 -7.05 23.79
N GLY A 112 -32.47 -6.28 22.75
CA GLY A 112 -33.31 -5.09 22.85
C GLY A 112 -32.57 -3.81 23.24
N GLU A 113 -31.31 -3.86 23.69
CA GLU A 113 -30.49 -2.66 23.87
C GLU A 113 -30.33 -1.92 22.54
N ILE A 114 -30.18 -0.61 22.62
CA ILE A 114 -30.01 0.27 21.46
C ILE A 114 -28.68 0.98 21.59
N PHE A 115 -27.85 0.92 20.55
CA PHE A 115 -26.56 1.61 20.44
C PHE A 115 -26.50 2.44 19.18
N LYS A 116 -25.66 3.45 19.15
CA LYS A 116 -25.27 4.09 17.89
C LYS A 116 -24.43 3.13 17.05
N PHE A 117 -24.63 3.14 15.74
CA PHE A 117 -23.86 2.30 14.83
C PHE A 117 -22.34 2.50 15.01
N ARG A 118 -21.90 3.75 15.25
CA ARG A 118 -20.51 4.07 15.59
C ARG A 118 -19.97 3.25 16.76
N GLU A 119 -20.73 3.15 17.86
CA GLU A 119 -20.29 2.44 19.06
C GLU A 119 -20.08 0.93 18.77
N LEU A 120 -20.95 0.34 17.94
CA LEU A 120 -20.84 -1.06 17.52
C LEU A 120 -19.65 -1.29 16.58
N MET A 121 -19.36 -0.34 15.69
CA MET A 121 -18.15 -0.38 14.86
C MET A 121 -16.88 -0.27 15.69
N GLU A 122 -16.83 0.63 16.65
CA GLU A 122 -15.73 0.78 17.62
C GLU A 122 -15.53 -0.51 18.43
N ALA A 123 -16.60 -1.12 18.94
CA ALA A 123 -16.53 -2.40 19.65
C ALA A 123 -16.03 -3.54 18.75
N THR A 124 -16.43 -3.56 17.48
CA THR A 124 -16.00 -4.56 16.48
C THR A 124 -14.53 -4.46 16.14
N VAL A 125 -14.04 -3.23 15.90
CA VAL A 125 -12.67 -3.00 15.43
C VAL A 125 -11.69 -2.97 16.61
N ILE A 126 -11.96 -2.19 17.65
CA ILE A 126 -11.07 -1.96 18.81
C ILE A 126 -11.03 -3.20 19.70
N ALA A 127 -12.17 -3.57 20.26
CA ALA A 127 -12.27 -4.69 21.19
C ALA A 127 -12.40 -6.05 20.50
N SER A 128 -12.66 -6.08 19.20
CA SER A 128 -12.91 -7.35 18.48
C SER A 128 -14.17 -8.09 18.94
N ALA A 129 -15.18 -7.36 19.40
CA ALA A 129 -16.43 -7.94 19.94
C ALA A 129 -17.21 -8.72 18.88
N ASN A 130 -17.61 -9.93 19.20
CA ASN A 130 -18.37 -10.81 18.28
C ASN A 130 -19.84 -10.39 18.21
N ASP A 131 -20.43 -10.06 19.36
CA ASP A 131 -21.81 -9.56 19.49
C ASP A 131 -22.02 -8.26 18.71
N ALA A 132 -21.07 -7.32 18.82
CA ALA A 132 -21.10 -6.10 18.02
C ALA A 132 -20.95 -6.40 16.52
N SER A 133 -20.07 -7.32 16.13
CA SER A 133 -19.88 -7.67 14.72
C SER A 133 -21.14 -8.27 14.09
N VAL A 134 -21.88 -9.08 14.83
CA VAL A 134 -23.20 -9.62 14.40
C VAL A 134 -24.21 -8.48 14.26
N ALA A 135 -24.32 -7.61 15.28
CA ALA A 135 -25.24 -6.46 15.25
C ALA A 135 -24.95 -5.49 14.09
N VAL A 136 -23.66 -5.25 13.78
CA VAL A 136 -23.23 -4.49 12.60
C VAL A 136 -23.72 -5.17 11.32
N ALA A 137 -23.48 -6.46 11.15
CA ALA A 137 -23.88 -7.18 9.95
C ALA A 137 -25.40 -7.18 9.75
N GLU A 138 -26.17 -7.40 10.83
CA GLU A 138 -27.64 -7.38 10.80
C GLU A 138 -28.18 -5.99 10.45
N HIS A 139 -27.57 -4.91 10.97
CA HIS A 139 -28.01 -3.55 10.65
C HIS A 139 -27.73 -3.19 9.20
N VAL A 140 -26.53 -3.51 8.71
CA VAL A 140 -26.06 -3.12 7.37
C VAL A 140 -26.81 -3.84 6.24
N LEU A 141 -27.06 -5.15 6.36
CA LEU A 141 -27.66 -5.97 5.29
C LEU A 141 -28.85 -6.86 5.78
N GLY A 142 -29.43 -6.54 6.93
CA GLY A 142 -30.63 -7.20 7.45
C GLY A 142 -30.38 -8.56 8.11
N SER A 143 -29.29 -9.26 7.79
CA SER A 143 -28.89 -10.51 8.45
C SER A 143 -27.41 -10.82 8.24
N ASP A 144 -26.84 -11.59 9.18
CA ASP A 144 -25.48 -12.12 9.06
C ASP A 144 -25.31 -13.03 7.83
N LYS A 145 -26.33 -13.78 7.43
CA LYS A 145 -26.29 -14.66 6.24
C LYS A 145 -26.15 -13.85 4.95
N VAL A 146 -26.93 -12.79 4.78
CA VAL A 146 -26.83 -11.88 3.62
C VAL A 146 -25.48 -11.18 3.64
N PHE A 147 -25.03 -10.79 4.83
CA PHE A 147 -23.73 -10.14 4.99
C PHE A 147 -22.56 -11.07 4.60
N ILE A 148 -22.58 -12.33 5.01
CA ILE A 148 -21.57 -13.35 4.65
C ILE A 148 -21.55 -13.56 3.11
N LYS A 149 -22.70 -13.56 2.46
CA LYS A 149 -22.77 -13.63 1.00
C LYS A 149 -22.02 -12.45 0.39
N ARG A 150 -22.30 -11.22 0.83
CA ARG A 150 -21.62 -10.00 0.38
C ARG A 150 -20.12 -10.01 0.70
N MET A 151 -19.69 -10.50 1.86
CA MET A 151 -18.28 -10.69 2.20
C MET A 151 -17.56 -11.56 1.17
N ASN A 152 -18.17 -12.64 0.72
CA ASN A 152 -17.57 -13.52 -0.29
C ASN A 152 -17.55 -12.91 -1.69
N GLU A 153 -18.59 -12.16 -2.06
CA GLU A 153 -18.61 -11.39 -3.32
C GLU A 153 -17.49 -10.34 -3.31
N ARG A 154 -17.38 -9.56 -2.22
CA ARG A 154 -16.34 -8.53 -2.09
C ARG A 154 -14.92 -9.13 -2.06
N ALA A 155 -14.76 -10.30 -1.46
CA ALA A 155 -13.48 -11.02 -1.51
C ALA A 155 -13.07 -11.37 -2.95
N LEU A 156 -14.00 -11.82 -3.79
CA LEU A 156 -13.73 -12.08 -5.21
C LEU A 156 -13.40 -10.79 -5.98
N GLU A 157 -14.14 -9.71 -5.75
CA GLU A 157 -13.86 -8.40 -6.34
C GLU A 157 -12.45 -7.89 -6.01
N LEU A 158 -11.95 -8.17 -4.80
CA LEU A 158 -10.59 -7.83 -4.36
C LEU A 158 -9.51 -8.83 -4.84
N GLY A 159 -9.88 -9.89 -5.55
CA GLY A 159 -8.93 -10.93 -5.98
C GLY A 159 -8.48 -11.87 -4.85
N MET A 160 -9.24 -11.97 -3.74
CA MET A 160 -8.93 -12.82 -2.59
C MET A 160 -9.31 -14.31 -2.87
N ASN A 161 -8.65 -14.91 -3.87
CA ASN A 161 -9.01 -16.22 -4.43
C ASN A 161 -8.81 -17.43 -3.50
N LYS A 162 -8.12 -17.23 -2.36
CA LYS A 162 -7.92 -18.26 -1.32
C LYS A 162 -8.83 -18.06 -0.11
N THR A 163 -9.77 -17.10 -0.19
CA THR A 163 -10.63 -16.70 0.93
C THR A 163 -12.05 -17.19 0.76
N ARG A 164 -12.60 -17.72 1.85
CA ARG A 164 -14.02 -18.06 1.97
C ARG A 164 -14.47 -17.76 3.39
N PHE A 165 -15.47 -16.90 3.51
CA PHE A 165 -16.10 -16.54 4.78
C PHE A 165 -17.35 -17.37 5.02
N TYR A 166 -17.53 -17.81 6.27
CA TYR A 166 -18.69 -18.53 6.77
C TYR A 166 -19.27 -17.87 8.02
N SER A 167 -18.61 -16.85 8.53
CA SER A 167 -19.06 -16.08 9.70
C SER A 167 -18.64 -14.61 9.62
N VAL A 168 -19.34 -13.76 10.36
CA VAL A 168 -18.98 -12.33 10.55
C VAL A 168 -18.08 -12.12 11.78
N HIS A 169 -17.70 -13.17 12.52
CA HIS A 169 -17.01 -13.08 13.81
C HIS A 169 -15.71 -13.90 13.90
N GLY A 170 -15.56 -14.98 13.11
CA GLY A 170 -14.35 -15.83 13.06
C GLY A 170 -14.20 -16.78 14.22
N LEU A 171 -15.28 -17.14 14.93
CA LEU A 171 -15.26 -18.19 15.93
C LEU A 171 -15.05 -19.57 15.28
N PRO A 172 -14.48 -20.55 16.02
CA PRO A 172 -14.52 -21.93 15.58
C PRO A 172 -15.96 -22.36 15.33
N PRO A 173 -16.25 -23.06 14.21
CA PRO A 173 -17.61 -23.48 13.90
C PRO A 173 -18.12 -24.54 14.88
N GLY A 174 -19.41 -24.57 15.03
CA GLY A 174 -20.12 -25.69 15.67
C GLY A 174 -20.04 -27.00 14.84
N ARG A 175 -20.60 -28.08 15.36
CA ARG A 175 -20.62 -29.36 14.66
C ARG A 175 -21.33 -29.23 13.30
N GLY A 176 -20.67 -29.67 12.22
CA GLY A 176 -21.20 -29.62 10.85
C GLY A 176 -21.03 -28.27 10.14
N GLN A 177 -20.46 -27.24 10.77
CA GLN A 177 -20.17 -25.95 10.14
C GLN A 177 -18.76 -25.88 9.62
N GLN A 178 -18.51 -24.98 8.67
CA GLN A 178 -17.20 -24.76 8.06
C GLN A 178 -16.42 -23.62 8.73
N LEU A 179 -15.10 -23.70 8.68
CA LEU A 179 -14.18 -22.64 9.15
C LEU A 179 -13.98 -21.59 8.07
N ASP A 180 -13.94 -20.34 8.48
CA ASP A 180 -13.40 -19.27 7.64
C ASP A 180 -11.96 -19.61 7.21
N VAL A 181 -11.65 -19.40 5.95
CA VAL A 181 -10.34 -19.67 5.38
C VAL A 181 -9.84 -18.44 4.59
N SER A 182 -8.52 -18.28 4.53
CA SER A 182 -7.88 -17.20 3.79
C SER A 182 -6.42 -17.55 3.51
N SER A 183 -5.64 -16.57 3.04
CA SER A 183 -4.18 -16.60 2.93
C SER A 183 -3.58 -15.29 3.45
N ALA A 184 -2.27 -15.25 3.71
CA ALA A 184 -1.62 -13.99 4.09
C ALA A 184 -1.67 -12.97 2.94
N TYR A 185 -1.59 -13.42 1.69
CA TYR A 185 -1.72 -12.58 0.52
C TYR A 185 -3.13 -11.97 0.38
N ASP A 186 -4.18 -12.77 0.55
CA ASP A 186 -5.55 -12.27 0.48
C ASP A 186 -5.84 -11.24 1.59
N LEU A 187 -5.34 -11.51 2.81
CA LEU A 187 -5.44 -10.55 3.91
C LEU A 187 -4.64 -9.26 3.66
N TYR A 188 -3.57 -9.33 2.88
CA TYR A 188 -2.84 -8.16 2.41
C TYR A 188 -3.69 -7.32 1.43
N LEU A 189 -4.36 -7.96 0.46
CA LEU A 189 -5.28 -7.25 -0.45
C LEU A 189 -6.39 -6.53 0.32
N LEU A 190 -6.98 -7.20 1.32
CA LEU A 190 -7.99 -6.61 2.20
C LEU A 190 -7.41 -5.44 3.03
N ALA A 191 -6.17 -5.56 3.51
CA ALA A 191 -5.51 -4.50 4.26
C ALA A 191 -5.22 -3.27 3.38
N LEU A 192 -4.79 -3.46 2.12
CA LEU A 192 -4.60 -2.38 1.15
C LEU A 192 -5.89 -1.59 0.89
N GLU A 193 -7.04 -2.27 0.84
CA GLU A 193 -8.32 -1.59 0.69
C GLU A 193 -8.69 -0.81 1.95
N LEU A 194 -8.59 -1.42 3.12
CA LEU A 194 -8.94 -0.79 4.39
C LEU A 194 -8.11 0.44 4.77
N ILE A 195 -6.84 0.51 4.36
CA ILE A 195 -6.03 1.72 4.64
C ILE A 195 -6.49 2.96 3.87
N LYS A 196 -7.30 2.79 2.83
CA LYS A 196 -7.93 3.90 2.10
C LYS A 196 -9.03 4.60 2.93
N HIS A 197 -9.53 3.95 3.98
CA HIS A 197 -10.57 4.45 4.87
C HIS A 197 -9.97 5.05 6.17
N PRO A 198 -9.81 6.38 6.29
CA PRO A 198 -9.20 7.00 7.47
C PRO A 198 -9.94 6.67 8.78
N GLN A 199 -11.25 6.47 8.69
CA GLN A 199 -12.06 6.11 9.86
C GLN A 199 -11.68 4.74 10.42
N PHE A 200 -11.36 3.75 9.55
CA PHE A 200 -10.86 2.44 10.00
C PHE A 200 -9.52 2.59 10.73
N LEU A 201 -8.58 3.34 10.16
CA LEU A 201 -7.27 3.55 10.78
C LEU A 201 -7.39 4.27 12.13
N ARG A 202 -8.32 5.22 12.27
CA ARG A 202 -8.61 5.88 13.53
C ARG A 202 -9.06 4.87 14.59
N TRP A 203 -10.04 4.03 14.29
CA TRP A 203 -10.51 3.00 15.24
C TRP A 203 -9.45 1.95 15.54
N SER A 204 -8.75 1.44 14.52
CA SER A 204 -7.77 0.37 14.69
C SER A 204 -6.51 0.82 15.46
N SER A 205 -6.17 2.12 15.43
CA SER A 205 -5.06 2.71 16.21
C SER A 205 -5.47 3.16 17.61
N THR A 206 -6.77 3.24 17.89
CA THR A 206 -7.27 3.61 19.22
C THR A 206 -6.93 2.52 20.24
N ARG A 207 -6.19 2.88 21.30
CA ARG A 207 -5.75 1.93 22.33
C ARG A 207 -6.85 1.60 23.33
N LEU A 208 -7.60 2.60 23.74
CA LEU A 208 -8.67 2.53 24.74
C LEU A 208 -9.78 3.49 24.33
N GLU A 209 -11.03 3.04 24.36
CA GLU A 209 -12.19 3.86 24.02
C GLU A 209 -13.30 3.63 25.04
N SER A 210 -14.07 4.68 25.32
CA SER A 210 -15.22 4.62 26.21
C SER A 210 -16.41 3.95 25.51
N PHE A 211 -17.17 3.14 26.24
CA PHE A 211 -18.36 2.46 25.75
C PHE A 211 -19.47 2.52 26.80
N ARG A 212 -20.74 2.46 26.38
CA ARG A 212 -21.89 2.50 27.31
C ARG A 212 -21.86 3.73 28.24
N ASN A 213 -21.71 4.93 27.66
CA ASN A 213 -21.64 6.19 28.42
C ASN A 213 -20.57 6.17 29.54
N GLY A 214 -19.43 5.52 29.29
CA GLY A 214 -18.29 5.49 30.21
C GLY A 214 -18.29 4.32 31.22
N THR A 215 -19.36 3.52 31.27
CA THR A 215 -19.45 2.39 32.21
C THR A 215 -18.66 1.16 31.77
N PHE A 216 -18.20 1.13 30.52
CA PHE A 216 -17.38 0.06 29.94
C PHE A 216 -16.24 0.64 29.11
N GLN A 217 -15.11 -0.08 29.03
CA GLN A 217 -13.93 0.35 28.26
C GLN A 217 -13.58 -0.67 27.17
N LEU A 218 -13.44 -0.20 25.94
CA LEU A 218 -12.97 -0.99 24.81
C LEU A 218 -11.44 -0.98 24.80
N LEU A 219 -10.80 -2.02 25.26
CA LEU A 219 -9.34 -2.16 25.16
C LEU A 219 -8.98 -2.83 23.83
N ASN A 220 -8.12 -2.16 23.05
CA ASN A 220 -7.67 -2.71 21.79
C ASN A 220 -6.90 -4.02 21.98
N THR A 221 -7.25 -5.02 21.18
CA THR A 221 -6.60 -6.34 21.23
C THR A 221 -5.12 -6.31 20.84
N ASN A 222 -4.65 -5.20 20.25
CA ASN A 222 -3.25 -4.93 19.91
C ASN A 222 -2.64 -3.78 20.75
N HIS A 223 -3.27 -3.38 21.86
CA HIS A 223 -2.93 -2.21 22.68
C HIS A 223 -1.43 -2.08 23.05
N ARG A 224 -0.73 -3.22 23.22
CA ARG A 224 0.70 -3.21 23.57
C ARG A 224 1.58 -2.73 22.42
N LEU A 225 1.33 -3.18 21.18
CA LEU A 225 2.06 -2.69 20.01
C LEU A 225 1.69 -1.25 19.68
N ILE A 226 0.41 -0.89 19.76
CA ILE A 226 -0.06 0.50 19.56
C ILE A 226 0.69 1.45 20.52
N LYS A 227 0.86 1.07 21.80
CA LYS A 227 1.58 1.89 22.79
C LYS A 227 3.08 1.96 22.54
N SER A 228 3.71 0.86 22.09
CA SER A 228 5.16 0.67 22.18
C SER A 228 5.88 0.62 20.83
N TYR A 229 5.19 0.74 19.70
CA TYR A 229 5.78 0.76 18.38
C TYR A 229 5.44 2.08 17.66
N ARG A 230 6.47 2.88 17.36
CA ARG A 230 6.31 4.17 16.71
C ARG A 230 5.56 4.01 15.37
N GLY A 231 4.50 4.78 15.18
CA GLY A 231 3.72 4.80 13.95
C GLY A 231 2.73 3.65 13.76
N MET A 232 2.51 2.79 14.79
CA MET A 232 1.55 1.67 14.69
C MET A 232 0.10 2.16 14.52
N GLU A 233 -0.54 1.75 13.43
CA GLU A 233 -1.92 2.10 13.08
C GLU A 233 -2.94 0.95 13.36
N GLY A 234 -2.49 -0.11 13.97
CA GLY A 234 -3.33 -1.28 14.26
C GLY A 234 -2.89 -2.45 13.37
N MET A 235 -3.69 -3.19 12.71
CA MET A 235 -5.09 -3.14 12.25
C MET A 235 -5.97 -4.09 13.06
N LYS A 236 -5.72 -5.43 12.94
CA LYS A 236 -6.59 -6.45 13.56
C LYS A 236 -5.83 -7.68 14.02
N THR A 237 -6.16 -8.20 15.20
CA THR A 237 -5.72 -9.50 15.70
C THR A 237 -6.77 -10.59 15.48
N GLY A 238 -6.33 -11.84 15.43
CA GLY A 238 -7.20 -12.99 15.41
C GLY A 238 -6.58 -14.16 16.20
N TYR A 239 -7.40 -14.90 16.93
CA TYR A 239 -6.94 -16.09 17.65
C TYR A 239 -8.08 -17.08 17.85
N HIS A 240 -7.81 -18.31 17.59
CA HIS A 240 -8.43 -19.49 18.19
C HIS A 240 -7.44 -20.66 18.10
N ARG A 241 -7.68 -21.75 18.84
CA ARG A 241 -6.71 -22.84 18.99
C ARG A 241 -6.18 -23.41 17.66
N ARG A 242 -7.01 -23.54 16.61
CA ARG A 242 -6.60 -24.06 15.28
C ARG A 242 -5.88 -23.02 14.43
N ALA A 243 -6.23 -21.73 14.57
CA ALA A 243 -5.63 -20.63 13.82
C ALA A 243 -4.22 -20.28 14.33
N GLY A 244 -3.99 -20.35 15.66
CA GLY A 244 -2.87 -19.72 16.31
C GLY A 244 -3.05 -18.20 16.45
N PHE A 245 -2.00 -17.48 16.75
CA PHE A 245 -2.05 -16.03 16.97
C PHE A 245 -1.76 -15.29 15.65
N ASN A 246 -2.77 -14.59 15.15
CA ASN A 246 -2.73 -13.84 13.90
C ASN A 246 -2.68 -12.32 14.17
N LEU A 247 -2.05 -11.58 13.25
CA LEU A 247 -2.06 -10.12 13.24
C LEU A 247 -1.88 -9.62 11.80
N VAL A 248 -2.77 -8.75 11.37
CA VAL A 248 -2.55 -7.81 10.27
C VAL A 248 -2.28 -6.46 10.90
N SER A 249 -1.17 -5.84 10.55
CA SER A 249 -0.79 -4.54 11.11
C SER A 249 -0.33 -3.59 10.02
N SER A 250 -0.56 -2.29 10.23
CA SER A 250 0.01 -1.19 9.49
C SER A 250 0.83 -0.31 10.42
N ALA A 251 1.93 0.23 9.92
CA ALA A 251 2.69 1.27 10.60
C ALA A 251 3.17 2.30 9.59
N LYS A 252 3.08 3.60 9.98
CA LYS A 252 3.50 4.73 9.14
C LYS A 252 4.57 5.56 9.85
N ARG A 253 5.66 5.86 9.15
CA ARG A 253 6.75 6.75 9.62
C ARG A 253 7.26 7.56 8.43
N ASP A 254 7.44 8.85 8.62
CA ASP A 254 8.12 9.73 7.68
C ASP A 254 7.65 9.54 6.21
N GLY A 255 6.31 9.47 6.02
CA GLY A 255 5.68 9.27 4.72
C GLY A 255 5.63 7.82 4.21
N GLN A 256 6.41 6.90 4.77
CA GLN A 256 6.38 5.47 4.39
C GLN A 256 5.37 4.71 5.24
N ARG A 257 4.59 3.81 4.61
CA ARG A 257 3.63 2.93 5.30
C ARG A 257 3.87 1.49 4.91
N TYR A 258 4.07 0.62 5.89
CA TYR A 258 4.20 -0.81 5.69
C TYR A 258 3.04 -1.59 6.28
N ILE A 259 2.63 -2.65 5.57
CA ILE A 259 1.68 -3.65 6.05
C ILE A 259 2.48 -4.91 6.40
N SER A 260 2.33 -5.37 7.64
CA SER A 260 2.94 -6.63 8.10
C SER A 260 1.86 -7.61 8.52
N ILE A 261 1.94 -8.83 8.01
CA ILE A 261 1.00 -9.91 8.29
C ILE A 261 1.76 -11.07 8.91
N ILE A 262 1.32 -11.49 10.10
CA ILE A 262 1.80 -12.68 10.80
C ILE A 262 0.64 -13.60 11.08
N ILE A 263 0.73 -14.82 10.60
CA ILE A 263 -0.31 -15.84 10.72
C ILE A 263 0.20 -17.05 11.49
N GLY A 264 -0.60 -17.50 12.45
CA GLY A 264 -0.37 -18.75 13.17
C GLY A 264 0.86 -18.74 14.06
N ALA A 265 1.17 -17.60 14.67
CA ALA A 265 2.25 -17.53 15.65
C ALA A 265 1.94 -18.41 16.87
N LYS A 266 3.00 -18.96 17.51
CA LYS A 266 2.90 -19.88 18.65
C LYS A 266 2.22 -19.24 19.88
N ASN A 267 2.43 -17.94 20.08
CA ASN A 267 1.82 -17.17 21.17
C ASN A 267 1.78 -15.68 20.82
N SER A 268 1.07 -14.88 21.62
CA SER A 268 0.91 -13.43 21.39
C SER A 268 2.22 -12.67 21.47
N ARG A 269 3.17 -13.11 22.31
CA ARG A 269 4.52 -12.50 22.44
C ARG A 269 5.31 -12.67 21.14
N MET A 270 5.33 -13.90 20.58
CA MET A 270 6.04 -14.19 19.33
C MET A 270 5.38 -13.46 18.15
N ARG A 271 4.03 -13.43 18.08
CA ARG A 271 3.29 -12.64 17.09
C ARG A 271 3.78 -11.18 17.09
N SER A 272 3.76 -10.52 18.27
CA SER A 272 4.18 -9.12 18.40
C SER A 272 5.66 -8.90 18.09
N LYS A 273 6.54 -9.83 18.51
CA LYS A 273 7.99 -9.76 18.28
C LYS A 273 8.32 -9.91 16.79
N THR A 274 7.67 -10.84 16.09
CA THR A 274 7.86 -11.05 14.66
C THR A 274 7.30 -9.87 13.85
N THR A 275 6.13 -9.35 14.23
CA THR A 275 5.54 -8.15 13.58
C THR A 275 6.50 -6.96 13.67
N ARG A 276 7.02 -6.68 14.86
CA ARG A 276 8.00 -5.62 15.08
C ARG A 276 9.23 -5.80 14.20
N HIS A 277 9.79 -7.00 14.20
CA HIS A 277 10.98 -7.33 13.41
C HIS A 277 10.77 -7.13 11.89
N LEU A 278 9.61 -7.54 11.34
CA LEU A 278 9.33 -7.31 9.93
C LEU A 278 9.15 -5.82 9.60
N LEU A 279 8.45 -5.08 10.46
CA LEU A 279 8.28 -3.64 10.25
C LEU A 279 9.61 -2.89 10.36
N ASP A 280 10.46 -3.25 11.36
CA ASP A 280 11.79 -2.68 11.51
C ASP A 280 12.68 -3.02 10.30
N TYR A 281 12.59 -4.24 9.77
CA TYR A 281 13.25 -4.61 8.52
C TYR A 281 12.85 -3.69 7.35
N GLY A 282 11.56 -3.40 7.18
CA GLY A 282 11.09 -2.46 6.17
C GLY A 282 11.66 -1.05 6.36
N PHE A 283 11.47 -0.47 7.56
CA PHE A 283 11.90 0.90 7.84
C PHE A 283 13.42 1.10 7.86
N ASN A 284 14.19 0.08 8.20
CA ASN A 284 15.66 0.20 8.29
C ASN A 284 16.37 -0.08 6.96
N ASN A 285 15.74 -0.85 6.05
CA ASN A 285 16.42 -1.28 4.82
C ASN A 285 15.90 -0.61 3.55
N TYR A 286 14.72 0.01 3.58
CA TYR A 286 14.11 0.62 2.39
C TYR A 286 13.84 2.10 2.60
N GLN A 287 14.10 2.90 1.57
CA GLN A 287 13.86 4.33 1.53
C GLN A 287 13.13 4.71 0.26
N LYS A 288 12.29 5.75 0.32
CA LYS A 288 11.71 6.36 -0.86
C LYS A 288 12.78 7.17 -1.57
N PHE A 289 12.96 6.86 -2.83
CA PHE A 289 13.73 7.64 -3.78
C PHE A 289 12.76 8.58 -4.48
N GLU A 290 12.87 9.86 -4.22
CA GLU A 290 12.14 10.90 -4.94
C GLU A 290 13.08 11.54 -5.95
N LEU A 291 12.94 11.19 -7.22
CA LEU A 291 13.50 11.99 -8.31
C LEU A 291 12.53 13.16 -8.51
N ASN A 292 12.74 14.22 -7.75
CA ASN A 292 12.07 15.49 -7.97
C ASN A 292 12.37 15.91 -9.41
N LYS A 293 11.35 16.49 -10.07
CA LYS A 293 11.41 17.01 -11.43
C LYS A 293 12.84 17.37 -11.82
N ILE A 294 13.57 16.37 -12.34
CA ILE A 294 14.96 16.41 -12.82
C ILE A 294 15.93 16.96 -11.76
N ASP A 295 16.82 16.13 -11.25
CA ASP A 295 18.09 16.63 -10.74
C ASP A 295 18.64 17.60 -11.78
N ALA A 296 18.84 18.86 -11.39
CA ALA A 296 19.18 19.97 -12.27
C ALA A 296 20.46 19.74 -13.11
N ASP A 297 21.16 18.63 -12.84
CA ASP A 297 22.40 18.23 -13.48
C ASP A 297 22.25 17.33 -14.71
N VAL A 298 21.05 16.75 -14.96
CA VAL A 298 20.79 15.90 -16.14
C VAL A 298 19.73 16.53 -17.01
N SER A 299 20.15 17.32 -18.00
CA SER A 299 19.26 17.88 -19.00
C SER A 299 19.03 16.88 -20.13
N TYR A 300 17.79 16.44 -20.30
CA TYR A 300 17.37 15.68 -21.47
C TYR A 300 16.94 16.65 -22.57
N SER A 301 17.33 16.39 -23.82
CA SER A 301 16.89 17.19 -24.96
C SER A 301 16.70 16.32 -26.20
N ALA A 302 15.85 16.76 -27.10
CA ALA A 302 15.65 16.16 -28.42
C ALA A 302 16.07 17.19 -29.49
N GLY A 303 16.74 16.73 -30.56
CA GLY A 303 17.05 17.55 -31.72
C GLY A 303 15.76 17.97 -32.43
N VAL A 304 15.74 19.21 -33.00
CA VAL A 304 14.59 19.72 -33.75
C VAL A 304 15.05 20.12 -35.16
N LYS A 305 14.65 19.29 -36.14
CA LYS A 305 14.96 19.57 -37.53
C LYS A 305 14.03 20.63 -38.12
N GLY A 306 14.64 21.70 -38.70
CA GLY A 306 13.87 22.79 -39.29
C GLY A 306 13.22 23.72 -38.27
N GLY A 307 13.66 23.68 -37.02
CA GLY A 307 13.18 24.57 -35.95
C GLY A 307 14.04 25.81 -35.76
N GLU A 308 13.49 26.86 -35.15
CA GLU A 308 14.22 28.06 -34.73
C GLU A 308 15.33 27.74 -33.70
N LEU A 309 15.18 26.62 -32.98
CA LEU A 309 16.16 26.04 -32.07
C LEU A 309 16.54 24.63 -32.54
N GLU A 310 17.83 24.31 -32.49
CA GLU A 310 18.34 22.97 -32.85
C GLU A 310 17.95 21.88 -31.87
N ASN A 311 17.69 22.23 -30.62
CA ASN A 311 17.32 21.31 -29.57
C ASN A 311 16.20 21.88 -28.70
N VAL A 312 15.35 21.02 -28.19
CA VAL A 312 14.31 21.33 -27.21
C VAL A 312 14.54 20.55 -25.91
N PRO A 313 14.62 21.19 -24.75
CA PRO A 313 14.75 20.51 -23.48
C PRO A 313 13.47 19.72 -23.13
N LEU A 314 13.66 18.60 -22.47
CA LEU A 314 12.61 17.70 -22.07
C LEU A 314 12.56 17.59 -20.55
N ARG A 315 11.35 17.52 -20.00
CA ARG A 315 11.10 17.28 -18.58
C ARG A 315 10.21 16.07 -18.38
N ALA A 316 10.38 15.39 -17.23
CA ALA A 316 9.47 14.33 -16.83
C ALA A 316 8.05 14.87 -16.55
N THR A 317 7.02 14.14 -16.96
CA THR A 317 5.63 14.55 -16.78
C THR A 317 5.16 14.43 -15.33
N GLU A 318 5.79 13.56 -14.54
CA GLU A 318 5.48 13.30 -13.12
C GLU A 318 6.75 13.05 -12.30
N ALA A 319 6.67 13.25 -11.00
CA ALA A 319 7.73 12.86 -10.07
C ALA A 319 7.83 11.32 -9.97
N VAL A 320 9.06 10.83 -9.89
CA VAL A 320 9.31 9.38 -9.73
C VAL A 320 9.57 9.07 -8.27
N ASN A 321 8.72 8.25 -7.69
CA ASN A 321 8.88 7.75 -6.34
C ASN A 321 9.13 6.23 -6.41
N LEU A 322 10.34 5.82 -6.05
CA LEU A 322 10.73 4.41 -5.99
C LEU A 322 11.12 4.04 -4.56
N LEU A 323 10.56 2.95 -4.05
CA LEU A 323 10.99 2.38 -2.78
C LEU A 323 12.13 1.39 -3.05
N LEU A 324 13.34 1.71 -2.61
CA LEU A 324 14.54 0.92 -2.86
C LEU A 324 15.35 0.70 -1.57
N SER A 325 16.05 -0.43 -1.48
CA SER A 325 17.13 -0.58 -0.51
C SER A 325 18.38 0.16 -1.00
N ALA A 326 19.33 0.40 -0.10
CA ALA A 326 20.60 1.02 -0.46
C ALA A 326 21.39 0.20 -1.50
N GLU A 327 21.25 -1.13 -1.48
CA GLU A 327 21.87 -2.02 -2.47
C GLU A 327 21.15 -1.94 -3.83
N GLU A 328 19.83 -1.96 -3.84
CA GLU A 328 19.04 -1.81 -5.06
C GLU A 328 19.25 -0.45 -5.70
N HIS A 329 19.35 0.60 -4.90
CA HIS A 329 19.64 1.94 -5.41
C HIS A 329 20.97 2.01 -6.18
N ARG A 330 22.00 1.31 -5.71
CA ARG A 330 23.30 1.25 -6.44
C ARG A 330 23.24 0.47 -7.76
N ARG A 331 22.22 -0.39 -7.92
CA ARG A 331 22.00 -1.19 -9.15
C ARG A 331 20.87 -0.65 -10.01
N LEU A 332 20.26 0.48 -9.61
CA LEU A 332 19.21 1.12 -10.40
C LEU A 332 19.84 1.68 -11.69
N GLU A 333 19.28 1.28 -12.82
CA GLU A 333 19.62 1.79 -14.14
C GLU A 333 18.52 2.72 -14.62
N ILE A 334 18.89 3.88 -15.16
CA ILE A 334 17.95 4.85 -15.74
C ILE A 334 18.27 4.97 -17.22
N TRP A 335 17.31 4.63 -18.06
CA TRP A 335 17.47 4.60 -19.50
C TRP A 335 16.54 5.60 -20.17
N PRO A 336 17.08 6.71 -20.72
CA PRO A 336 16.30 7.64 -21.52
C PRO A 336 16.05 7.04 -22.91
N GLN A 337 14.79 6.97 -23.28
CA GLN A 337 14.31 6.60 -24.62
C GLN A 337 13.85 7.89 -25.32
N ILE A 338 14.77 8.60 -25.93
CA ILE A 338 14.54 9.91 -26.57
C ILE A 338 14.88 9.80 -28.05
N PRO A 339 14.00 10.26 -28.96
CA PRO A 339 14.34 10.32 -30.38
C PRO A 339 15.53 11.26 -30.61
N VAL A 340 16.45 10.85 -31.43
CA VAL A 340 17.63 11.68 -31.76
C VAL A 340 17.17 13.02 -32.34
N GLN A 341 16.12 13.04 -33.16
CA GLN A 341 15.59 14.24 -33.81
C GLN A 341 14.06 14.13 -34.01
N THR A 342 13.39 15.26 -33.90
CA THR A 342 11.98 15.44 -34.27
C THR A 342 11.86 16.57 -35.31
N GLY A 343 10.77 16.66 -36.06
CA GLY A 343 10.51 17.76 -37.01
C GLY A 343 9.86 18.96 -36.32
N ALA A 344 10.20 20.18 -36.76
CA ALA A 344 9.48 21.39 -36.39
C ALA A 344 8.12 21.46 -37.15
N PRO A 345 7.10 22.16 -36.60
CA PRO A 345 7.08 22.79 -35.30
C PRO A 345 6.86 21.77 -34.15
N VAL A 346 7.47 22.03 -33.00
CA VAL A 346 7.27 21.25 -31.78
C VAL A 346 6.38 22.04 -30.82
N LYS A 347 5.35 21.42 -30.25
CA LYS A 347 4.45 22.08 -29.29
C LYS A 347 5.05 22.04 -27.88
N ALA A 348 4.69 23.00 -27.04
CA ALA A 348 4.93 22.89 -25.60
C ALA A 348 4.19 21.67 -25.03
N GLU A 349 4.78 21.01 -24.03
CA GLU A 349 4.25 19.80 -23.38
C GLU A 349 3.99 18.62 -24.33
N GLN A 350 4.62 18.62 -25.51
CA GLN A 350 4.56 17.50 -26.44
C GLN A 350 5.41 16.34 -25.89
N LYS A 351 4.81 15.16 -25.79
CA LYS A 351 5.55 13.93 -25.38
C LYS A 351 6.52 13.51 -26.47
N LEU A 352 7.83 13.47 -26.16
CA LEU A 352 8.90 13.13 -27.10
C LEU A 352 9.83 12.02 -26.61
N GLY A 353 9.47 11.30 -25.57
CA GLY A 353 10.28 10.19 -25.08
C GLY A 353 9.81 9.67 -23.72
N THR A 354 10.61 8.77 -23.16
CA THR A 354 10.37 8.20 -21.83
C THR A 354 11.68 8.04 -21.05
N LEU A 355 11.57 8.04 -19.72
CA LEU A 355 12.61 7.55 -18.82
C LEU A 355 12.18 6.20 -18.27
N GLU A 356 12.99 5.20 -18.47
CA GLU A 356 12.79 3.87 -17.95
C GLU A 356 13.70 3.61 -16.74
N PHE A 357 13.13 3.12 -15.64
CA PHE A 357 13.84 2.77 -14.40
C PHE A 357 13.90 1.26 -14.28
N TRP A 358 15.09 0.69 -14.43
CA TRP A 358 15.32 -0.74 -14.45
C TRP A 358 16.10 -1.20 -13.21
N LEU A 359 15.73 -2.34 -12.65
CA LEU A 359 16.46 -3.01 -11.58
C LEU A 359 16.59 -4.49 -11.91
N ASP A 360 17.83 -4.98 -11.98
CA ASP A 360 18.17 -6.38 -12.27
C ASP A 360 17.43 -6.93 -13.52
N GLY A 361 17.36 -6.12 -14.59
CA GLY A 361 16.70 -6.46 -15.86
C GLY A 361 15.16 -6.39 -15.84
N LYS A 362 14.56 -5.90 -14.75
CA LYS A 362 13.11 -5.68 -14.64
C LYS A 362 12.78 -4.19 -14.67
N LEU A 363 11.85 -3.82 -15.54
CA LEU A 363 11.30 -2.47 -15.56
C LEU A 363 10.45 -2.23 -14.30
N LEU A 364 10.84 -1.24 -13.49
CA LEU A 364 10.11 -0.83 -12.29
C LEU A 364 9.10 0.29 -12.57
N LYS A 365 9.51 1.26 -13.38
CA LYS A 365 8.71 2.46 -13.70
C LYS A 365 9.12 2.98 -15.07
N GLU A 366 8.15 3.53 -15.78
CA GLU A 366 8.35 4.30 -17.00
C GLU A 366 7.64 5.65 -16.81
N VAL A 367 8.30 6.76 -17.20
CA VAL A 367 7.75 8.10 -17.10
C VAL A 367 7.94 8.82 -18.41
N ALA A 368 6.89 9.44 -18.94
CA ALA A 368 6.98 10.20 -20.18
C ALA A 368 7.82 11.47 -19.99
N LEU A 369 8.59 11.79 -21.02
CA LEU A 369 9.29 13.05 -21.19
C LEU A 369 8.51 13.96 -22.14
N GLN A 370 8.34 15.22 -21.77
CA GLN A 370 7.66 16.23 -22.59
C GLN A 370 8.52 17.46 -22.75
N THR A 371 8.29 18.18 -23.84
CA THR A 371 8.99 19.44 -24.14
C THR A 371 8.63 20.52 -23.11
N GLU A 372 9.61 21.32 -22.73
CA GLU A 372 9.39 22.42 -21.78
C GLU A 372 8.67 23.61 -22.40
N PHE A 373 8.95 23.88 -23.71
CA PHE A 373 8.34 24.95 -24.50
C PHE A 373 8.16 24.53 -25.95
N ALA A 374 7.49 25.37 -26.73
CA ALA A 374 7.29 25.16 -28.15
C ALA A 374 8.53 25.63 -28.94
N VAL A 375 8.85 24.93 -30.03
CA VAL A 375 9.88 25.39 -31.04
C VAL A 375 9.17 25.56 -32.37
N LEU A 376 9.18 26.76 -32.87
CA LEU A 376 8.56 27.11 -34.16
C LEU A 376 9.42 26.63 -35.34
N GLU A 377 8.80 26.49 -36.48
CA GLU A 377 9.49 26.19 -37.72
C GLU A 377 10.34 27.40 -38.15
N GLN A 378 11.58 27.16 -38.57
CA GLN A 378 12.48 28.20 -39.02
C GLN A 378 11.94 28.87 -40.30
N SER A 379 11.83 30.19 -40.31
CA SER A 379 11.30 30.86 -41.46
C SER A 379 12.33 30.84 -42.62
N VAL A 380 11.86 30.75 -43.87
CA VAL A 380 12.70 30.73 -45.07
C VAL A 380 13.62 31.97 -45.13
N LEU A 381 13.18 33.10 -44.60
CA LEU A 381 14.00 34.32 -44.48
C LEU A 381 15.17 34.18 -43.52
N SER A 382 15.00 33.49 -42.40
CA SER A 382 16.09 33.26 -41.43
C SER A 382 17.09 32.24 -41.96
N GLU A 383 16.65 31.27 -42.76
CA GLU A 383 17.52 30.30 -43.43
C GLU A 383 18.41 30.95 -44.48
N LEU A 384 17.85 31.83 -45.31
CA LEU A 384 18.60 32.65 -46.27
C LEU A 384 19.62 33.59 -45.59
N THR A 385 19.25 34.18 -44.45
CA THR A 385 20.15 35.06 -43.68
C THR A 385 21.31 34.27 -43.07
N SER A 386 21.07 33.07 -42.53
CA SER A 386 22.12 32.19 -41.98
C SER A 386 23.07 31.65 -43.06
N MET A 387 22.57 31.35 -44.27
CA MET A 387 23.40 30.97 -45.42
C MET A 387 24.28 32.11 -45.91
N LEU A 388 23.77 33.36 -45.96
CA LEU A 388 24.53 34.55 -46.35
C LEU A 388 25.60 34.91 -45.31
N THR A 389 25.33 34.76 -44.01
CA THR A 389 26.34 35.00 -42.97
C THR A 389 27.43 33.92 -42.95
N ASN A 390 27.12 32.66 -43.24
CA ASN A 390 28.13 31.61 -43.39
C ASN A 390 29.01 31.78 -44.67
N LEU A 391 28.48 32.38 -45.73
CA LEU A 391 29.23 32.68 -46.96
C LEU A 391 30.11 33.94 -46.81
N SER A 392 29.77 34.87 -45.92
CA SER A 392 30.54 36.09 -45.66
C SER A 392 31.62 35.92 -44.58
N GLY A 393 31.64 34.79 -43.84
CA GLY A 393 32.60 34.50 -42.77
C GLY A 393 33.86 33.74 -43.19
N THR A 394 34.09 33.51 -44.51
CA THR A 394 35.37 32.98 -45.07
C THR A 394 36.11 34.04 -45.75
N ASN A 395 36.81 34.84 -44.96
CA ASN A 395 38.01 35.61 -45.38
C ASN A 395 39.03 35.65 -44.25
#